data_56e3494e28052856314f547e0e8b5a4d
#
_entry.id   56e3494e28052856314f547e0e8b5a4d
#
_cell.length_a   1.000
_cell.length_b   1.000
_cell.length_c   1.000
_cell.angle_alpha   90.00
_cell.angle_beta   90.00
_cell.angle_gamma   90.00
#
_symmetry.space_group_name_H-M   'P 1'
#
loop_
_entity.id
_entity.type
_entity.pdbx_description
1 polymer ?
#
loop_
_entity_poly.entity_id
_entity_poly.type
_entity_poly.pdbx_seq_one_letter_code
_entity_poly.pdbx_strand_id
1 'polypeptide(L)'
;HEFLTRDAARNELSETVESDRLRPVIVETRRGADQFLRILESLARAELTDGLTFPQLIDEISSSLTRDATVIAIIRDAPMEHAIALGSLRRRGYSVTAIVILSEHENLPDWAVPPEWATRLLAEGIEFRHVSEELEIAQICAEQLMV
;
A
#
# COMPACT_ATOMS: atom_id res chain seq x y z
N HIS A 1 -2.52 28.61 39.12
CA HIS A 1 -3.39 28.52 37.92
C HIS A 1 -2.58 29.06 36.76
N GLU A 2 -1.88 28.15 36.05
CA GLU A 2 -1.21 28.45 34.79
C GLU A 2 -2.30 28.56 33.73
N PHE A 3 -2.49 29.75 33.21
CA PHE A 3 -3.23 29.97 31.99
C PHE A 3 -2.35 29.43 30.83
N LEU A 4 -2.62 28.23 30.38
CA LEU A 4 -2.14 27.76 29.06
C LEU A 4 -2.63 28.78 28.04
N THR A 5 -1.70 29.52 27.46
CA THR A 5 -2.02 30.48 26.42
C THR A 5 -2.69 29.75 25.24
N ARG A 6 -3.66 30.42 24.62
CA ARG A 6 -4.43 29.86 23.48
C ARG A 6 -3.51 29.32 22.38
N ASP A 7 -2.29 29.83 22.28
CA ASP A 7 -1.27 29.44 21.33
C ASP A 7 -0.58 28.13 21.69
N ALA A 8 -0.38 27.84 23.00
CA ALA A 8 0.14 26.54 23.44
C ALA A 8 -0.84 25.40 23.20
N ALA A 9 -2.13 25.64 23.47
CA ALA A 9 -3.17 24.66 23.21
C ALA A 9 -3.36 24.39 21.69
N ARG A 10 -3.13 25.42 20.87
CA ARG A 10 -3.20 25.30 19.41
C ARG A 10 -2.01 24.53 18.83
N ASN A 11 -0.82 24.71 19.42
CA ASN A 11 0.39 23.97 19.04
C ASN A 11 0.30 22.49 19.48
N GLU A 12 -0.19 22.19 20.69
CA GLU A 12 -0.41 20.81 21.12
C GLU A 12 -1.45 20.09 20.26
N LEU A 13 -2.54 20.77 19.88
CA LEU A 13 -3.53 20.22 18.95
C LEU A 13 -2.95 20.00 17.53
N SER A 14 -2.08 20.90 17.08
CA SER A 14 -1.40 20.77 15.78
C SER A 14 -0.42 19.60 15.78
N GLU A 15 0.39 19.45 16.83
CA GLU A 15 1.33 18.34 16.98
C GLU A 15 0.61 16.99 17.11
N THR A 16 -0.53 16.93 17.80
CA THR A 16 -1.32 15.69 17.94
C THR A 16 -1.96 15.29 16.62
N VAL A 17 -2.48 16.25 15.85
CA VAL A 17 -3.07 16.01 14.52
C VAL A 17 -2.00 15.61 13.52
N GLU A 18 -0.81 16.19 13.58
CA GLU A 18 0.31 15.82 12.72
C GLU A 18 0.84 14.42 13.05
N SER A 19 0.88 14.05 14.33
CA SER A 19 1.28 12.71 14.79
C SER A 19 0.32 11.62 14.34
N ASP A 20 -0.98 11.86 14.26
CA ASP A 20 -1.97 10.88 13.80
C ASP A 20 -1.88 10.63 12.28
N ARG A 21 -1.47 11.62 11.49
CA ARG A 21 -1.24 11.49 10.05
C ARG A 21 -0.05 10.60 9.70
N LEU A 22 0.88 10.41 10.62
CA LEU A 22 2.06 9.56 10.47
C LEU A 22 1.80 8.11 10.87
N ARG A 23 0.58 7.74 11.25
CA ARG A 23 0.23 6.37 11.60
C ARG A 23 -0.51 5.70 10.46
N PRO A 24 -0.05 4.50 10.04
CA PRO A 24 -0.77 3.73 9.05
C PRO A 24 -2.13 3.28 9.60
N VAL A 25 -3.16 3.30 8.76
CA VAL A 25 -4.45 2.70 9.08
C VAL A 25 -4.31 1.19 8.97
N ILE A 26 -4.45 0.49 10.09
CA ILE A 26 -4.33 -0.96 10.15
C ILE A 26 -5.69 -1.56 10.48
N VAL A 27 -6.15 -2.49 9.65
CA VAL A 27 -7.32 -3.32 9.93
C VAL A 27 -6.83 -4.67 10.41
N GLU A 28 -7.08 -4.98 11.68
CA GLU A 28 -6.67 -6.26 12.27
C GLU A 28 -7.27 -7.45 11.52
N THR A 29 -6.45 -8.48 11.29
CA THR A 29 -6.87 -9.69 10.59
C THR A 29 -7.87 -10.47 11.41
N ARG A 30 -9.05 -10.73 10.85
CA ARG A 30 -10.11 -11.59 11.41
C ARG A 30 -10.72 -12.45 10.31
N ARG A 31 -11.44 -13.49 10.68
CA ARG A 31 -12.21 -14.32 9.74
C ARG A 31 -13.68 -13.94 9.76
N GLY A 32 -14.35 -14.09 8.62
CA GLY A 32 -15.80 -13.91 8.51
C GLY A 32 -16.21 -12.65 7.73
N ALA A 33 -17.52 -12.52 7.50
CA ALA A 33 -18.10 -11.42 6.72
C ALA A 33 -17.85 -10.04 7.33
N ASP A 34 -17.76 -9.95 8.65
CA ASP A 34 -17.50 -8.70 9.37
C ASP A 34 -16.13 -8.11 9.04
N GLN A 35 -15.16 -8.97 8.70
CA GLN A 35 -13.83 -8.52 8.28
C GLN A 35 -13.90 -7.75 6.97
N PHE A 36 -14.65 -8.26 6.02
CA PHE A 36 -14.84 -7.59 4.72
C PHE A 36 -15.48 -6.21 4.89
N LEU A 37 -16.53 -6.11 5.73
CA LEU A 37 -17.17 -4.83 6.02
C LEU A 37 -16.21 -3.83 6.67
N ARG A 38 -15.39 -4.27 7.61
CA ARG A 38 -14.36 -3.41 8.25
C ARG A 38 -13.33 -2.87 7.25
N ILE A 39 -12.89 -3.72 6.33
CA ILE A 39 -11.99 -3.29 5.24
C ILE A 39 -12.68 -2.23 4.38
N LEU A 40 -13.93 -2.47 3.94
CA LEU A 40 -14.68 -1.52 3.15
C LEU A 40 -14.91 -0.18 3.89
N GLU A 41 -15.25 -0.22 5.18
CA GLU A 41 -15.41 0.99 5.99
C GLU A 41 -14.11 1.78 6.12
N SER A 42 -12.98 1.09 6.29
CA SER A 42 -11.67 1.73 6.35
C SER A 42 -11.29 2.36 5.02
N LEU A 43 -11.54 1.67 3.91
CA LEU A 43 -11.32 2.21 2.56
C LEU A 43 -12.24 3.39 2.24
N ALA A 44 -13.50 3.34 2.67
CA ALA A 44 -14.45 4.44 2.47
C ALA A 44 -14.08 5.73 3.23
N ARG A 45 -13.27 5.61 4.29
CA ARG A 45 -12.76 6.75 5.07
C ARG A 45 -11.34 7.16 4.67
N ALA A 46 -10.72 6.43 3.73
CA ALA A 46 -9.38 6.75 3.27
C ALA A 46 -9.39 8.06 2.50
N GLU A 47 -8.57 8.99 2.92
CA GLU A 47 -8.38 10.27 2.27
C GLU A 47 -6.93 10.42 1.80
N LEU A 48 -6.74 11.19 0.75
CA LEU A 48 -5.39 11.54 0.30
C LEU A 48 -4.71 12.37 1.39
N THR A 49 -3.55 11.95 1.83
CA THR A 49 -2.78 12.60 2.89
C THR A 49 -1.33 12.82 2.46
N ASP A 50 -0.69 13.80 3.06
CA ASP A 50 0.75 14.07 3.00
C ASP A 50 1.54 13.39 4.13
N GLY A 51 0.94 12.37 4.76
CA GLY A 51 1.54 11.60 5.85
C GLY A 51 2.75 10.77 5.41
N LEU A 52 2.73 9.47 5.71
CA LEU A 52 3.84 8.58 5.35
C LEU A 52 3.98 8.41 3.84
N THR A 53 5.20 8.51 3.33
CA THR A 53 5.52 8.02 1.99
C THR A 53 5.40 6.51 1.94
N PHE A 54 5.27 5.93 0.74
CA PHE A 54 5.16 4.48 0.61
C PHE A 54 6.35 3.72 1.22
N PRO A 55 7.62 4.12 1.03
CA PRO A 55 8.74 3.48 1.72
C PRO A 55 8.65 3.56 3.25
N GLN A 56 8.25 4.72 3.79
CA GLN A 56 8.05 4.88 5.24
C GLN A 56 6.92 3.98 5.77
N LEU A 57 5.82 3.86 5.01
CA LEU A 57 4.74 2.93 5.33
C LEU A 57 5.25 1.48 5.39
N ILE A 58 6.05 1.06 4.41
CA ILE A 58 6.64 -0.28 4.39
C ILE A 58 7.54 -0.52 5.60
N ASP A 59 8.37 0.45 5.96
CA ASP A 59 9.25 0.34 7.13
C ASP A 59 8.43 0.22 8.43
N GLU A 60 7.40 1.03 8.59
CA GLU A 60 6.53 1.03 9.77
C GLU A 60 5.80 -0.31 9.95
N ILE A 61 5.17 -0.82 8.88
CA ILE A 61 4.42 -2.08 8.96
C ILE A 61 5.31 -3.32 9.04
N SER A 62 6.56 -3.24 8.56
CA SER A 62 7.46 -4.39 8.47
C SER A 62 7.73 -5.06 9.82
N SER A 63 7.68 -4.29 10.90
CA SER A 63 7.87 -4.80 12.27
C SER A 63 6.68 -5.59 12.80
N SER A 64 5.49 -5.37 12.24
CA SER A 64 4.24 -6.02 12.65
C SER A 64 3.87 -7.22 11.80
N LEU A 65 4.56 -7.44 10.67
CA LEU A 65 4.30 -8.58 9.79
C LEU A 65 4.79 -9.89 10.42
N THR A 66 3.97 -10.94 10.30
CA THR A 66 4.37 -12.31 10.66
C THR A 66 5.35 -12.85 9.60
N ARG A 67 6.25 -13.76 10.00
CA ARG A 67 7.32 -14.26 9.12
C ARG A 67 6.83 -15.00 7.87
N ASP A 68 5.63 -15.54 7.92
CA ASP A 68 4.95 -16.28 6.85
C ASP A 68 3.93 -15.43 6.08
N ALA A 69 3.92 -14.12 6.31
CA ALA A 69 3.00 -13.24 5.64
C ALA A 69 3.29 -13.15 4.13
N THR A 70 2.22 -13.17 3.34
CA THR A 70 2.25 -12.75 1.94
C THR A 70 1.83 -11.29 1.88
N VAL A 71 2.66 -10.46 1.28
CA VAL A 71 2.41 -9.03 1.10
C VAL A 71 1.89 -8.79 -0.31
N ILE A 72 0.72 -8.21 -0.42
CA ILE A 72 0.15 -7.75 -1.68
C ILE A 72 0.12 -6.23 -1.63
N ALA A 73 0.94 -5.58 -2.45
CA ALA A 73 0.96 -4.13 -2.58
C ALA A 73 0.07 -3.70 -3.74
N ILE A 74 -0.96 -2.90 -3.46
CA ILE A 74 -1.81 -2.30 -4.49
C ILE A 74 -1.34 -0.86 -4.67
N ILE A 75 -0.80 -0.56 -5.84
CA ILE A 75 -0.13 0.71 -6.14
C ILE A 75 -0.54 1.22 -7.51
N ARG A 76 -0.49 2.53 -7.71
CA ARG A 76 -0.77 3.14 -9.02
C ARG A 76 0.48 3.24 -9.89
N ASP A 77 1.64 3.42 -9.27
CA ASP A 77 2.93 3.56 -9.96
C ASP A 77 4.00 2.89 -9.09
N ALA A 78 5.11 2.51 -9.70
CA ALA A 78 6.25 1.92 -9.01
C ALA A 78 7.53 2.71 -9.31
N PRO A 79 7.68 3.95 -8.78
CA PRO A 79 8.95 4.63 -8.82
C PRO A 79 10.03 3.79 -8.13
N MET A 80 11.30 4.10 -8.40
CA MET A 80 12.43 3.30 -7.92
C MET A 80 12.38 3.05 -6.41
N GLU A 81 12.00 4.05 -5.64
CA GLU A 81 11.90 3.97 -4.18
C GLU A 81 10.84 2.97 -3.70
N HIS A 82 9.70 2.86 -4.42
CA HIS A 82 8.66 1.87 -4.12
C HIS A 82 9.14 0.45 -4.42
N ALA A 83 9.79 0.25 -5.56
CA ALA A 83 10.36 -1.03 -5.95
C ALA A 83 11.42 -1.50 -4.93
N ILE A 84 12.33 -0.61 -4.51
CA ILE A 84 13.35 -0.89 -3.49
C ILE A 84 12.71 -1.24 -2.15
N ALA A 85 11.68 -0.51 -1.73
CA ALA A 85 10.98 -0.78 -0.47
C ALA A 85 10.34 -2.17 -0.47
N LEU A 86 9.63 -2.55 -1.54
CA LEU A 86 9.07 -3.89 -1.71
C LEU A 86 10.17 -4.96 -1.80
N GLY A 87 11.26 -4.68 -2.52
CA GLY A 87 12.44 -5.55 -2.59
C GLY A 87 13.07 -5.80 -1.22
N SER A 88 13.04 -4.81 -0.33
CA SER A 88 13.52 -4.96 1.05
C SER A 88 12.71 -6.00 1.84
N LEU A 89 11.39 -6.03 1.68
CA LEU A 89 10.54 -7.05 2.29
C LEU A 89 10.87 -8.44 1.74
N ARG A 90 11.05 -8.55 0.42
CA ARG A 90 11.44 -9.82 -0.19
C ARG A 90 12.78 -10.33 0.32
N ARG A 91 13.78 -9.46 0.46
CA ARG A 91 15.10 -9.82 1.03
C ARG A 91 15.00 -10.25 2.50
N ARG A 92 13.96 -9.80 3.23
CA ARG A 92 13.65 -10.26 4.59
C ARG A 92 12.92 -11.61 4.62
N GLY A 93 12.58 -12.18 3.45
CA GLY A 93 11.98 -13.51 3.33
C GLY A 93 10.46 -13.50 3.15
N TYR A 94 9.82 -12.35 2.97
CA TYR A 94 8.39 -12.27 2.68
C TYR A 94 8.10 -12.63 1.22
N SER A 95 6.96 -13.27 0.98
CA SER A 95 6.38 -13.35 -0.37
C SER A 95 5.75 -12.01 -0.71
N VAL A 96 6.16 -11.40 -1.82
CA VAL A 96 5.71 -10.05 -2.20
C VAL A 96 5.21 -10.06 -3.63
N THR A 97 3.99 -9.57 -3.83
CA THR A 97 3.36 -9.37 -5.14
C THR A 97 2.84 -7.93 -5.24
N ALA A 98 3.00 -7.29 -6.39
CA ALA A 98 2.44 -5.98 -6.66
C ALA A 98 1.24 -6.08 -7.62
N ILE A 99 0.18 -5.34 -7.33
CA ILE A 99 -0.94 -5.08 -8.25
C ILE A 99 -0.85 -3.62 -8.64
N VAL A 100 -0.56 -3.36 -9.91
CA VAL A 100 -0.41 -1.99 -10.44
C VAL A 100 -1.70 -1.57 -11.12
N ILE A 101 -2.34 -0.54 -10.61
CA ILE A 101 -3.57 0.02 -11.19
C ILE A 101 -3.18 1.03 -12.25
N LEU A 102 -3.55 0.77 -13.49
CA LEU A 102 -3.37 1.68 -14.62
C LEU A 102 -4.61 2.54 -14.78
N SER A 103 -4.44 3.83 -15.12
CA SER A 103 -5.61 4.66 -15.45
C SER A 103 -6.12 4.31 -16.84
N GLU A 104 -7.44 4.40 -17.04
CA GLU A 104 -8.11 4.13 -18.32
C GLU A 104 -7.56 4.97 -19.50
N HIS A 105 -6.87 6.05 -19.20
CA HIS A 105 -6.30 6.99 -20.19
C HIS A 105 -4.81 6.75 -20.46
N GLU A 106 -4.20 5.83 -19.71
CA GLU A 106 -2.84 5.40 -20.00
C GLU A 106 -2.92 4.35 -21.12
N ASN A 107 -2.24 4.64 -22.24
CA ASN A 107 -2.08 3.65 -23.30
C ASN A 107 -1.53 2.37 -22.68
N LEU A 108 -2.21 1.24 -22.93
CA LEU A 108 -1.69 -0.05 -22.52
C LEU A 108 -0.23 -0.16 -22.97
N PRO A 109 0.67 -0.50 -22.07
CA PRO A 109 2.08 -0.61 -22.43
C PRO A 109 2.25 -1.64 -23.53
N ASP A 110 3.04 -1.31 -24.54
CA ASP A 110 3.56 -2.29 -25.47
C ASP A 110 4.51 -3.22 -24.69
N TRP A 111 4.04 -4.43 -24.39
CA TRP A 111 4.82 -5.41 -23.61
C TRP A 111 6.04 -5.94 -24.36
N ALA A 112 6.22 -5.57 -25.61
CA ALA A 112 7.49 -5.76 -26.31
C ALA A 112 8.60 -4.88 -25.71
N VAL A 113 8.23 -3.73 -25.10
CA VAL A 113 9.11 -2.86 -24.32
C VAL A 113 8.46 -2.65 -22.96
N PRO A 114 8.83 -3.40 -21.92
CA PRO A 114 8.24 -3.25 -20.60
C PRO A 114 8.38 -1.81 -20.10
N PRO A 115 7.31 -1.22 -19.51
CA PRO A 115 7.39 0.11 -18.95
C PRO A 115 8.41 0.15 -17.79
N GLU A 116 8.95 1.32 -17.52
CA GLU A 116 9.98 1.48 -16.49
C GLU A 116 9.57 0.94 -15.13
N TRP A 117 8.31 1.14 -14.73
CA TRP A 117 7.82 0.63 -13.45
C TRP A 117 7.86 -0.89 -13.39
N ALA A 118 7.53 -1.59 -14.48
CA ALA A 118 7.59 -3.06 -14.55
C ALA A 118 9.05 -3.54 -14.47
N THR A 119 9.95 -2.89 -15.20
CA THR A 119 11.38 -3.20 -15.17
C THR A 119 11.96 -3.02 -13.77
N ARG A 120 11.56 -1.99 -13.04
CA ARG A 120 12.00 -1.74 -11.66
C ARG A 120 11.54 -2.84 -10.70
N LEU A 121 10.27 -3.24 -10.78
CA LEU A 121 9.73 -4.33 -9.96
C LEU A 121 10.44 -5.65 -10.25
N LEU A 122 10.64 -5.98 -11.53
CA LEU A 122 11.36 -7.19 -11.93
C LEU A 122 12.82 -7.19 -11.46
N ALA A 123 13.50 -6.05 -11.50
CA ALA A 123 14.87 -5.93 -11.01
C ALA A 123 14.99 -6.26 -9.51
N GLU A 124 13.99 -5.90 -8.71
CA GLU A 124 13.89 -6.26 -7.29
C GLU A 124 13.29 -7.67 -7.09
N GLY A 125 12.98 -8.38 -8.18
CA GLY A 125 12.42 -9.72 -8.19
C GLY A 125 10.97 -9.75 -7.67
N ILE A 126 10.22 -8.68 -7.80
CA ILE A 126 8.82 -8.59 -7.39
C ILE A 126 7.95 -9.06 -8.54
N GLU A 127 7.11 -10.05 -8.27
CA GLU A 127 6.04 -10.43 -9.19
C GLU A 127 4.96 -9.34 -9.19
N PHE A 128 4.41 -9.07 -10.38
CA PHE A 128 3.36 -8.09 -10.47
C PHE A 128 2.24 -8.51 -11.42
N ARG A 129 1.07 -7.95 -11.19
CA ARG A 129 -0.08 -7.95 -12.10
C ARG A 129 -0.45 -6.50 -12.36
N HIS A 130 -0.98 -6.21 -13.52
CA HIS A 130 -1.57 -4.91 -13.79
C HIS A 130 -3.07 -5.03 -13.98
N VAL A 131 -3.79 -3.98 -13.67
CA VAL A 131 -5.25 -3.87 -13.79
C VAL A 131 -5.58 -2.53 -14.42
N SER A 132 -6.24 -2.56 -15.57
CA SER A 132 -6.73 -1.38 -16.28
C SER A 132 -8.25 -1.28 -16.22
N GLU A 133 -8.94 -2.42 -16.09
CA GLU A 133 -10.39 -2.50 -16.05
C GLU A 133 -10.87 -3.33 -14.86
N GLU A 134 -12.05 -3.02 -14.33
CA GLU A 134 -12.63 -3.73 -13.18
C GLU A 134 -12.83 -5.23 -13.43
N LEU A 135 -13.13 -5.62 -14.67
CA LEU A 135 -13.31 -7.02 -15.06
C LEU A 135 -12.04 -7.87 -14.91
N GLU A 136 -10.87 -7.26 -15.06
CA GLU A 136 -9.58 -7.94 -14.92
C GLU A 136 -9.33 -8.40 -13.47
N ILE A 137 -9.89 -7.70 -12.48
CA ILE A 137 -9.77 -8.08 -11.06
C ILE A 137 -10.35 -9.48 -10.83
N ALA A 138 -11.50 -9.77 -11.42
CA ALA A 138 -12.14 -11.08 -11.31
C ALA A 138 -11.29 -12.19 -11.92
N GLN A 139 -10.59 -11.92 -13.02
CA GLN A 139 -9.69 -12.88 -13.68
C GLN A 139 -8.46 -13.17 -12.82
N ILE A 140 -7.81 -12.14 -12.29
CA ILE A 140 -6.65 -12.27 -11.38
C ILE A 140 -7.01 -13.12 -10.16
N CYS A 141 -8.18 -12.90 -9.58
CA CYS A 141 -8.65 -13.67 -8.42
C CYS A 141 -8.97 -15.14 -8.80
N ALA A 142 -9.48 -15.40 -10.00
CA ALA A 142 -9.82 -16.74 -10.45
C ALA A 142 -8.57 -17.59 -10.76
N GLU A 143 -7.53 -17.00 -11.35
CA GLU A 143 -6.28 -17.69 -11.67
C GLU A 143 -5.55 -18.19 -10.42
N GLN A 144 -5.65 -17.48 -9.30
CA GLN A 144 -5.03 -17.88 -8.01
C GLN A 144 -5.78 -19.02 -7.29
N LEU A 145 -7.02 -19.32 -7.67
CA LEU A 145 -7.79 -20.41 -7.08
C LEU A 145 -7.54 -21.76 -7.75
N MET A 146 -6.73 -21.80 -8.82
CA MET A 146 -6.47 -23.00 -9.63
C MET A 146 -5.05 -23.57 -9.43
N VAL A 147 -4.30 -23.10 -8.40
CA VAL A 147 -2.97 -23.62 -8.04
C VAL A 147 -3.01 -24.45 -6.76
#